data_30af650a4eea38b4de7ac7aca4d9ec22
#
_entry.id   30af650a4eea38b4de7ac7aca4d9ec22
#
_cell.length_a   1.000
_cell.length_b   1.000
_cell.length_c   1.000
_cell.angle_alpha   90.00
_cell.angle_beta   90.00
_cell.angle_gamma   90.00
#
_symmetry.space_group_name_H-M   'P 1'
#
loop_
_entity.id
_entity.type
_entity.pdbx_description
1 polymer ?
#
loop_
_entity_poly.entity_id
_entity_poly.type
_entity_poly.pdbx_seq_one_letter_code
_entity_poly.pdbx_strand_id
1 'polypeptide(L)'
;MKNRKKVIAILMGDPSGIGAELISKILSHNILKKINIIIIGEKFIFDKYIAQQKVNKSIKYIRNIDQIEFDNTNKIYFDITKQKTKFPIGKANKKSGISVLNSINLAVNLFNKKKIDGINFAPFNKTSLELAGMKVKDELHYFKNKFKIKNYVCELNVLNNFWTARVTSHIPLKEVP
;
A
#
# COMPACT_ATOMS: atom_id res chain seq x y z
N MET A 1 -19.75 -6.54 22.02
CA MET A 1 -18.37 -6.28 21.52
C MET A 1 -18.32 -4.85 20.99
N LYS A 2 -17.53 -3.93 21.58
CA LYS A 2 -17.34 -2.58 21.02
C LYS A 2 -16.81 -2.70 19.59
N ASN A 3 -17.53 -2.14 18.64
CA ASN A 3 -17.17 -2.15 17.20
C ASN A 3 -15.89 -1.29 17.03
N ARG A 4 -14.70 -1.92 17.11
CA ARG A 4 -13.46 -1.18 16.88
C ARG A 4 -13.42 -0.69 15.42
N LYS A 5 -13.00 0.54 15.21
CA LYS A 5 -12.76 1.03 13.85
C LYS A 5 -11.78 0.12 13.11
N LYS A 6 -12.09 -0.21 11.87
CA LYS A 6 -11.17 -0.96 11.01
C LYS A 6 -9.90 -0.16 10.76
N VAL A 7 -8.77 -0.84 10.69
CA VAL A 7 -7.45 -0.24 10.43
C VAL A 7 -6.97 -0.72 9.07
N ILE A 8 -6.78 0.21 8.12
CA ILE A 8 -6.31 -0.10 6.77
C ILE A 8 -4.91 0.47 6.56
N ALA A 9 -3.97 -0.38 6.16
CA ALA A 9 -2.69 0.10 5.66
C ALA A 9 -2.84 0.60 4.21
N ILE A 10 -2.29 1.77 3.90
CA ILE A 10 -2.23 2.34 2.56
C ILE A 10 -0.76 2.47 2.17
N LEU A 11 -0.29 1.62 1.26
CA LEU A 11 1.07 1.70 0.75
C LEU A 11 1.18 2.84 -0.26
N MET A 12 2.20 3.68 -0.11
CA MET A 12 2.41 4.85 -0.96
C MET A 12 2.65 4.49 -2.44
N GLY A 13 3.02 3.24 -2.72
CA GLY A 13 3.35 2.82 -4.08
C GLY A 13 4.77 3.17 -4.49
N ASP A 14 5.01 3.27 -5.80
CA ASP A 14 6.32 3.63 -6.34
C ASP A 14 6.68 5.08 -5.97
N PRO A 15 7.80 5.33 -5.25
CA PRO A 15 8.25 6.69 -4.92
C PRO A 15 8.56 7.57 -6.16
N SER A 16 8.81 6.94 -7.32
CA SER A 16 9.02 7.64 -8.60
C SER A 16 7.70 7.93 -9.34
N GLY A 17 6.57 7.45 -8.81
CA GLY A 17 5.24 7.55 -9.42
C GLY A 17 4.35 8.60 -8.75
N ILE A 18 3.03 8.44 -8.98
CA ILE A 18 1.99 9.39 -8.56
C ILE A 18 1.36 9.06 -7.20
N GLY A 19 1.78 7.97 -6.55
CA GLY A 19 1.10 7.43 -5.37
C GLY A 19 1.05 8.41 -4.18
N ALA A 20 2.15 9.10 -3.90
CA ALA A 20 2.20 10.10 -2.82
C ALA A 20 1.22 11.26 -3.08
N GLU A 21 1.09 11.71 -4.33
CA GLU A 21 0.13 12.73 -4.74
C GLU A 21 -1.31 12.26 -4.54
N LEU A 22 -1.64 11.06 -5.02
CA LEU A 22 -2.97 10.47 -4.89
C LEU A 22 -3.38 10.36 -3.41
N ILE A 23 -2.50 9.83 -2.56
CA ILE A 23 -2.77 9.69 -1.13
C ILE A 23 -2.95 11.06 -0.48
N SER A 24 -2.11 12.04 -0.81
CA SER A 24 -2.23 13.39 -0.24
C SER A 24 -3.60 14.02 -0.56
N LYS A 25 -4.13 13.80 -1.78
CA LYS A 25 -5.44 14.30 -2.20
C LYS A 25 -6.60 13.63 -1.46
N ILE A 26 -6.55 12.32 -1.25
CA ILE A 26 -7.65 11.61 -0.59
C ILE A 26 -7.70 11.83 0.93
N LEU A 27 -6.64 12.33 1.57
CA LEU A 27 -6.59 12.49 3.03
C LEU A 27 -7.62 13.47 3.59
N SER A 28 -8.14 14.38 2.78
CA SER A 28 -9.23 15.29 3.14
C SER A 28 -10.61 14.66 2.99
N HIS A 29 -10.71 13.49 2.34
CA HIS A 29 -12.01 12.89 2.00
C HIS A 29 -12.73 12.34 3.23
N ASN A 30 -14.03 12.59 3.32
CA ASN A 30 -14.85 12.25 4.50
C ASN A 30 -14.93 10.74 4.80
N ILE A 31 -14.79 9.88 3.79
CA ILE A 31 -14.84 8.42 3.97
C ILE A 31 -13.76 7.94 4.94
N LEU A 32 -12.61 8.60 4.96
CA LEU A 32 -11.50 8.24 5.83
C LEU A 32 -11.77 8.54 7.32
N LYS A 33 -12.81 9.32 7.65
CA LYS A 33 -13.20 9.55 9.05
C LYS A 33 -13.78 8.30 9.72
N LYS A 34 -14.29 7.36 8.92
CA LYS A 34 -14.94 6.13 9.41
C LYS A 34 -13.98 5.01 9.75
N ILE A 35 -12.72 5.11 9.32
CA ILE A 35 -11.68 4.09 9.51
C ILE A 35 -10.42 4.70 10.09
N ASN A 36 -9.56 3.87 10.65
CA ASN A 36 -8.20 4.22 10.99
C ASN A 36 -7.28 3.85 9.82
N ILE A 37 -6.32 4.68 9.49
CA ILE A 37 -5.38 4.42 8.39
C ILE A 37 -3.93 4.50 8.86
N ILE A 38 -3.10 3.63 8.29
CA ILE A 38 -1.64 3.68 8.41
C ILE A 38 -1.07 3.83 7.00
N ILE A 39 -0.55 5.01 6.68
CA ILE A 39 0.15 5.24 5.41
C ILE A 39 1.57 4.74 5.58
N ILE A 40 2.07 3.95 4.63
CA ILE A 40 3.43 3.39 4.65
C ILE A 40 4.19 3.87 3.43
N GLY A 41 5.33 4.51 3.64
CA GLY A 41 6.15 4.99 2.52
C GLY A 41 7.33 5.87 2.93
N GLU A 42 7.99 6.45 1.94
CA GLU A 42 9.09 7.40 2.09
C GLU A 42 8.56 8.77 2.51
N LYS A 43 8.76 9.14 3.78
CA LYS A 43 8.22 10.39 4.34
C LYS A 43 8.59 11.63 3.53
N PHE A 44 9.85 11.76 3.12
CA PHE A 44 10.33 12.94 2.40
C PHE A 44 9.72 13.11 1.00
N ILE A 45 9.21 12.01 0.40
CA ILE A 45 8.42 12.09 -0.85
C ILE A 45 7.01 12.56 -0.53
N PHE A 46 6.38 11.97 0.49
CA PHE A 46 5.03 12.35 0.90
C PHE A 46 4.93 13.82 1.33
N ASP A 47 5.91 14.31 2.08
CA ASP A 47 5.97 15.69 2.57
C ASP A 47 5.89 16.74 1.44
N LYS A 48 6.44 16.44 0.26
CA LYS A 48 6.37 17.34 -0.91
C LYS A 48 4.95 17.56 -1.40
N TYR A 49 4.11 16.52 -1.35
CA TYR A 49 2.74 16.56 -1.85
C TYR A 49 1.77 17.02 -0.77
N ILE A 50 1.95 16.57 0.48
CA ILE A 50 1.06 16.98 1.58
C ILE A 50 1.14 18.48 1.87
N ALA A 51 2.32 19.11 1.67
CA ALA A 51 2.49 20.55 1.83
C ALA A 51 1.65 21.38 0.84
N GLN A 52 1.32 20.81 -0.32
CA GLN A 52 0.49 21.44 -1.36
C GLN A 52 -1.01 21.33 -1.06
N GLN A 53 -1.40 20.44 -0.17
CA GLN A 53 -2.80 20.19 0.17
C GLN A 53 -3.17 20.96 1.44
N LYS A 54 -4.35 21.60 1.43
CA LYS A 54 -4.95 22.20 2.65
C LYS A 54 -5.56 21.11 3.54
N VAL A 55 -4.81 20.05 3.84
CA VAL A 55 -5.29 18.94 4.69
C VAL A 55 -5.14 19.33 6.14
N ASN A 56 -6.19 19.11 6.94
CA ASN A 56 -6.11 19.24 8.40
C ASN A 56 -5.06 18.25 8.93
N LYS A 57 -3.98 18.78 9.52
CA LYS A 57 -2.67 18.13 9.67
C LYS A 57 -2.56 17.17 10.86
N SER A 58 -3.63 16.55 11.32
CA SER A 58 -3.51 15.55 12.39
C SER A 58 -3.04 14.19 11.83
N ILE A 59 -1.79 14.14 11.38
CA ILE A 59 -1.12 12.89 11.01
C ILE A 59 -0.02 12.63 12.05
N LYS A 60 -0.09 11.49 12.75
CA LYS A 60 0.96 11.03 13.66
C LYS A 60 2.05 10.33 12.84
N TYR A 61 3.28 10.81 12.91
CA TYR A 61 4.43 10.17 12.24
C TYR A 61 5.13 9.21 13.17
N ILE A 62 5.39 7.99 12.71
CA ILE A 62 6.06 6.94 13.47
C ILE A 62 7.10 6.20 12.63
N ARG A 63 8.01 5.49 13.29
CA ARG A 63 9.02 4.60 12.67
C ARG A 63 9.05 3.21 13.30
N ASN A 64 8.34 3.01 14.40
CA ASN A 64 8.27 1.74 15.11
C ASN A 64 6.82 1.26 15.20
N ILE A 65 6.63 -0.06 15.08
CA ILE A 65 5.31 -0.73 15.18
C ILE A 65 4.68 -0.49 16.57
N ASP A 66 5.50 -0.39 17.62
CA ASP A 66 5.03 -0.19 18.98
C ASP A 66 4.42 1.21 19.22
N GLN A 67 4.69 2.15 18.31
CA GLN A 67 4.12 3.51 18.33
C GLN A 67 2.73 3.59 17.69
N ILE A 68 2.18 2.46 17.18
CA ILE A 68 0.85 2.42 16.56
C ILE A 68 -0.21 2.54 17.64
N GLU A 69 -0.71 3.76 17.79
CA GLU A 69 -1.77 4.13 18.71
C GLU A 69 -2.60 5.27 18.11
N PHE A 70 -3.92 5.07 18.04
CA PHE A 70 -4.86 6.03 17.47
C PHE A 70 -5.56 6.82 18.59
N ASP A 71 -4.87 7.82 19.14
CA ASP A 71 -5.39 8.65 20.25
C ASP A 71 -6.37 9.70 19.72
N ASN A 72 -5.83 10.84 19.27
CA ASN A 72 -6.58 12.00 18.78
C ASN A 72 -6.61 12.06 17.23
N THR A 73 -6.04 11.09 16.55
CA THR A 73 -6.02 10.99 15.08
C THR A 73 -6.40 9.61 14.62
N ASN A 74 -7.05 9.54 13.47
CA ASN A 74 -7.27 8.29 12.75
C ASN A 74 -6.25 8.06 11.62
N LYS A 75 -5.19 8.87 11.55
CA LYS A 75 -4.18 8.85 10.49
C LYS A 75 -2.79 8.73 11.10
N ILE A 76 -2.11 7.64 10.77
CA ILE A 76 -0.70 7.41 11.11
C ILE A 76 0.09 7.34 9.81
N TYR A 77 1.25 7.97 9.77
CA TYR A 77 2.24 7.80 8.72
C TYR A 77 3.42 6.97 9.25
N PHE A 78 3.63 5.78 8.69
CA PHE A 78 4.78 4.95 9.00
C PHE A 78 5.90 5.27 8.02
N ASP A 79 6.93 5.95 8.51
CA ASP A 79 8.09 6.33 7.72
C ASP A 79 9.07 5.16 7.60
N ILE A 80 9.24 4.66 6.39
CA ILE A 80 10.20 3.58 6.06
C ILE A 80 11.54 4.13 5.55
N THR A 81 11.71 5.44 5.52
CA THR A 81 12.93 6.09 5.02
C THR A 81 14.13 5.70 5.88
N LYS A 82 15.01 4.88 5.32
CA LYS A 82 16.30 4.56 5.95
C LYS A 82 17.33 5.64 5.66
N GLN A 83 17.38 6.07 4.41
CA GLN A 83 18.31 7.07 3.91
C GLN A 83 17.63 7.88 2.81
N LYS A 84 17.77 9.22 2.85
CA LYS A 84 17.24 10.08 1.79
C LYS A 84 17.87 9.69 0.45
N THR A 85 17.04 9.18 -0.45
CA THR A 85 17.44 8.70 -1.76
C THR A 85 16.74 9.55 -2.82
N LYS A 86 17.45 9.87 -3.92
CA LYS A 86 16.81 10.49 -5.08
C LYS A 86 16.05 9.40 -5.85
N PHE A 87 14.76 9.64 -6.07
CA PHE A 87 13.91 8.85 -6.93
C PHE A 87 13.62 9.64 -8.21
N PRO A 88 14.04 9.14 -9.38
CA PRO A 88 13.78 9.82 -10.65
C PRO A 88 12.28 9.73 -10.98
N ILE A 89 11.63 10.89 -11.15
CA ILE A 89 10.18 10.96 -11.42
C ILE A 89 9.87 10.29 -12.76
N GLY A 90 8.85 9.42 -12.80
CA GLY A 90 8.35 8.74 -13.99
C GLY A 90 9.30 7.71 -14.60
N LYS A 91 10.37 7.32 -13.89
CA LYS A 91 11.35 6.33 -14.39
C LYS A 91 11.42 5.11 -13.47
N ALA A 92 11.32 3.93 -14.10
CA ALA A 92 11.55 2.67 -13.38
C ALA A 92 12.99 2.60 -12.85
N ASN A 93 13.16 2.17 -11.61
CA ASN A 93 14.48 1.99 -11.01
C ASN A 93 14.45 1.04 -9.82
N LYS A 94 15.58 0.39 -9.57
CA LYS A 94 15.76 -0.59 -8.50
C LYS A 94 15.46 -0.03 -7.11
N LYS A 95 15.83 1.23 -6.83
CA LYS A 95 15.66 1.83 -5.49
C LYS A 95 14.17 2.01 -5.16
N SER A 96 13.35 2.44 -6.14
CA SER A 96 11.90 2.51 -6.00
C SER A 96 11.30 1.14 -5.73
N GLY A 97 11.70 0.12 -6.48
CA GLY A 97 11.24 -1.25 -6.26
C GLY A 97 11.58 -1.76 -4.85
N ILE A 98 12.78 -1.52 -4.35
CA ILE A 98 13.19 -1.88 -2.98
C ILE A 98 12.29 -1.17 -1.94
N SER A 99 12.01 0.12 -2.12
CA SER A 99 11.11 0.86 -1.23
C SER A 99 9.70 0.26 -1.20
N VAL A 100 9.15 -0.09 -2.38
CA VAL A 100 7.85 -0.77 -2.48
C VAL A 100 7.88 -2.12 -1.76
N LEU A 101 8.89 -2.97 -2.01
CA LEU A 101 9.00 -4.28 -1.37
C LEU A 101 9.12 -4.16 0.17
N ASN A 102 9.83 -3.16 0.68
CA ASN A 102 9.91 -2.86 2.10
C ASN A 102 8.53 -2.47 2.66
N SER A 103 7.76 -1.64 1.95
CA SER A 103 6.41 -1.26 2.34
C SER A 103 5.47 -2.47 2.41
N ILE A 104 5.53 -3.36 1.41
CA ILE A 104 4.73 -4.60 1.38
C ILE A 104 5.12 -5.51 2.56
N ASN A 105 6.42 -5.74 2.78
CA ASN A 105 6.87 -6.60 3.87
C ASN A 105 6.42 -6.07 5.24
N LEU A 106 6.46 -4.75 5.44
CA LEU A 106 5.96 -4.13 6.67
C LEU A 106 4.44 -4.32 6.82
N ALA A 107 3.67 -4.09 5.75
CA ALA A 107 2.22 -4.26 5.79
C ALA A 107 1.81 -5.70 6.09
N VAL A 108 2.49 -6.69 5.48
CA VAL A 108 2.28 -8.12 5.77
C VAL A 108 2.60 -8.43 7.24
N ASN A 109 3.69 -7.89 7.77
CA ASN A 109 4.02 -8.05 9.19
C ASN A 109 2.95 -7.45 10.12
N LEU A 110 2.45 -6.24 9.81
CA LEU A 110 1.38 -5.60 10.55
C LEU A 110 0.09 -6.42 10.50
N PHE A 111 -0.25 -6.99 9.35
CA PHE A 111 -1.42 -7.86 9.19
C PHE A 111 -1.28 -9.13 10.03
N ASN A 112 -0.15 -9.82 9.96
CA ASN A 112 0.12 -11.03 10.74
C ASN A 112 0.08 -10.76 12.25
N LYS A 113 0.51 -9.57 12.68
CA LYS A 113 0.39 -9.10 14.08
C LYS A 113 -1.00 -8.57 14.44
N LYS A 114 -1.99 -8.69 13.55
CA LYS A 114 -3.37 -8.20 13.76
C LYS A 114 -3.46 -6.70 14.11
N LYS A 115 -2.49 -5.92 13.65
CA LYS A 115 -2.45 -4.45 13.81
C LYS A 115 -3.28 -3.74 12.73
N ILE A 116 -3.52 -4.40 11.59
CA ILE A 116 -4.34 -3.90 10.48
C ILE A 116 -5.34 -4.98 10.04
N ASP A 117 -6.46 -4.53 9.44
CA ASP A 117 -7.53 -5.40 8.93
C ASP A 117 -7.46 -5.58 7.41
N GLY A 118 -6.68 -4.76 6.71
CA GLY A 118 -6.53 -4.84 5.26
C GLY A 118 -5.39 -3.98 4.74
N ILE A 119 -5.02 -4.24 3.49
CA ILE A 119 -3.95 -3.54 2.78
C ILE A 119 -4.54 -2.96 1.50
N ASN A 120 -4.34 -1.66 1.28
CA ASN A 120 -4.57 -0.98 0.03
C ASN A 120 -3.24 -0.41 -0.47
N PHE A 121 -3.08 -0.20 -1.76
CA PHE A 121 -1.84 0.35 -2.30
C PHE A 121 -2.10 1.25 -3.51
N ALA A 122 -1.31 2.33 -3.59
CA ALA A 122 -1.20 3.16 -4.78
C ALA A 122 -0.36 2.42 -5.85
N PRO A 123 -0.39 2.86 -7.11
CA PRO A 123 0.24 2.13 -8.21
C PRO A 123 1.70 1.76 -7.97
N PHE A 124 2.04 0.52 -8.30
CA PHE A 124 3.40 0.01 -8.37
C PHE A 124 3.92 0.07 -9.80
N ASN A 125 5.24 0.07 -9.97
CA ASN A 125 5.88 -0.08 -11.26
C ASN A 125 6.50 -1.48 -11.34
N LYS A 126 5.99 -2.33 -12.27
CA LYS A 126 6.45 -3.72 -12.42
C LYS A 126 7.94 -3.83 -12.70
N THR A 127 8.46 -3.01 -13.62
CA THR A 127 9.90 -3.00 -13.93
C THR A 127 10.74 -2.62 -12.72
N SER A 128 10.31 -1.65 -11.91
CA SER A 128 10.99 -1.31 -10.64
C SER A 128 11.02 -2.48 -9.68
N LEU A 129 9.90 -3.22 -9.55
CA LEU A 129 9.80 -4.41 -8.70
C LEU A 129 10.69 -5.55 -9.19
N GLU A 130 10.73 -5.81 -10.49
CA GLU A 130 11.62 -6.79 -11.12
C GLU A 130 13.09 -6.45 -10.89
N LEU A 131 13.48 -5.20 -11.10
CA LEU A 131 14.84 -4.70 -10.82
C LEU A 131 15.22 -4.83 -9.34
N ALA A 132 14.23 -4.79 -8.44
CA ALA A 132 14.41 -5.01 -7.00
C ALA A 132 14.44 -6.49 -6.59
N GLY A 133 14.27 -7.42 -7.56
CA GLY A 133 14.34 -8.87 -7.34
C GLY A 133 12.99 -9.54 -7.08
N MET A 134 11.87 -8.92 -7.41
CA MET A 134 10.57 -9.59 -7.42
C MET A 134 10.54 -10.63 -8.56
N LYS A 135 10.43 -11.93 -8.20
CA LYS A 135 10.50 -13.06 -9.14
C LYS A 135 9.13 -13.64 -9.52
N VAL A 136 8.04 -12.98 -9.18
CA VAL A 136 6.68 -13.47 -9.45
C VAL A 136 6.01 -12.60 -10.53
N LYS A 137 5.01 -13.19 -11.22
CA LYS A 137 4.36 -12.56 -12.39
C LYS A 137 3.65 -11.23 -12.06
N ASP A 138 3.08 -11.11 -10.85
CA ASP A 138 2.27 -9.97 -10.43
C ASP A 138 2.21 -9.81 -8.91
N GLU A 139 1.57 -8.74 -8.48
CA GLU A 139 1.42 -8.37 -7.07
C GLU A 139 0.56 -9.40 -6.31
N LEU A 140 -0.47 -9.97 -6.94
CA LEU A 140 -1.34 -10.98 -6.32
C LEU A 140 -0.53 -12.21 -5.89
N HIS A 141 0.32 -12.73 -6.79
CA HIS A 141 1.18 -13.87 -6.50
C HIS A 141 2.26 -13.51 -5.47
N TYR A 142 2.74 -12.26 -5.49
CA TYR A 142 3.67 -11.79 -4.46
C TYR A 142 3.02 -11.82 -3.08
N PHE A 143 1.82 -11.27 -2.93
CA PHE A 143 1.06 -11.31 -1.67
C PHE A 143 0.70 -12.74 -1.27
N LYS A 144 0.26 -13.60 -2.21
CA LYS A 144 0.01 -15.03 -1.95
C LYS A 144 1.21 -15.69 -1.28
N ASN A 145 2.41 -15.48 -1.83
CA ASN A 145 3.65 -16.05 -1.28
C ASN A 145 3.99 -15.48 0.10
N LYS A 146 3.84 -14.16 0.27
CA LYS A 146 4.11 -13.49 1.56
C LYS A 146 3.18 -13.94 2.68
N PHE A 147 1.91 -14.17 2.37
CA PHE A 147 0.91 -14.70 3.30
C PHE A 147 0.96 -16.24 3.43
N LYS A 148 1.82 -16.92 2.65
CA LYS A 148 1.95 -18.38 2.62
C LYS A 148 0.63 -19.09 2.31
N ILE A 149 -0.20 -18.48 1.44
CA ILE A 149 -1.49 -19.04 1.02
C ILE A 149 -1.22 -20.18 0.01
N LYS A 150 -1.65 -21.41 0.33
CA LYS A 150 -1.52 -22.57 -0.55
C LYS A 150 -2.67 -22.66 -1.55
N ASN A 151 -3.86 -22.21 -1.15
CA ASN A 151 -5.07 -22.28 -1.96
C ASN A 151 -5.04 -21.32 -3.16
N TYR A 152 -6.01 -21.50 -4.04
CA TYR A 152 -6.26 -20.59 -5.14
C TYR A 152 -6.54 -19.17 -4.61
N VAL A 153 -6.04 -18.16 -5.33
CA VAL A 153 -6.33 -16.73 -5.08
C VAL A 153 -6.74 -16.10 -6.40
N CYS A 154 -7.70 -15.19 -6.36
CA CYS A 154 -8.12 -14.43 -7.53
C CYS A 154 -8.39 -12.97 -7.19
N GLU A 155 -8.39 -12.15 -8.22
CA GLU A 155 -8.85 -10.78 -8.14
C GLU A 155 -10.37 -10.73 -8.33
N LEU A 156 -11.03 -9.88 -7.54
CA LEU A 156 -12.44 -9.56 -7.69
C LEU A 156 -12.58 -8.12 -8.17
N ASN A 157 -13.31 -7.91 -9.25
CA ASN A 157 -13.79 -6.59 -9.62
C ASN A 157 -15.18 -6.40 -9.03
N VAL A 158 -15.35 -5.34 -8.24
CA VAL A 158 -16.58 -5.06 -7.51
C VAL A 158 -17.14 -3.72 -7.95
N LEU A 159 -18.35 -3.73 -8.50
CA LEU A 159 -19.09 -2.52 -8.83
C LEU A 159 -20.50 -2.61 -8.19
N ASN A 160 -20.70 -1.87 -7.12
CA ASN A 160 -21.91 -1.95 -6.30
C ASN A 160 -22.23 -3.41 -5.89
N ASN A 161 -23.33 -3.97 -6.36
CA ASN A 161 -23.74 -5.35 -6.08
C ASN A 161 -23.26 -6.35 -7.14
N PHE A 162 -22.53 -5.90 -8.16
CA PHE A 162 -22.03 -6.74 -9.23
C PHE A 162 -20.56 -7.11 -8.97
N TRP A 163 -20.29 -8.40 -8.88
CA TRP A 163 -18.96 -8.94 -8.59
C TRP A 163 -18.54 -9.87 -9.71
N THR A 164 -17.32 -9.66 -10.22
CA THR A 164 -16.71 -10.57 -11.20
C THR A 164 -15.38 -11.08 -10.70
N ALA A 165 -15.14 -12.38 -10.90
CA ALA A 165 -13.85 -13.02 -10.66
C ALA A 165 -13.26 -13.50 -11.98
N ARG A 166 -11.95 -13.42 -12.12
CA ARG A 166 -11.23 -14.05 -13.23
C ARG A 166 -10.85 -15.47 -12.84
N VAL A 167 -11.21 -16.46 -13.67
CA VAL A 167 -10.78 -17.85 -13.47
C VAL A 167 -9.31 -18.00 -13.86
N THR A 168 -8.91 -17.34 -14.95
CA THR A 168 -7.53 -17.33 -15.46
C THR A 168 -7.08 -15.93 -15.84
N SER A 169 -5.77 -15.69 -15.88
CA SER A 169 -5.17 -14.42 -16.32
C SER A 169 -3.93 -14.69 -17.16
N HIS A 170 -3.78 -13.94 -18.26
CA HIS A 170 -2.59 -13.97 -19.10
C HIS A 170 -2.27 -15.33 -19.76
N ILE A 171 -3.30 -16.12 -20.04
CA ILE A 171 -3.20 -17.36 -20.84
C ILE A 171 -4.06 -17.23 -22.09
N PRO A 172 -3.67 -17.86 -23.21
CA PRO A 172 -4.50 -17.94 -24.41
C PRO A 172 -5.84 -18.63 -24.11
N LEU A 173 -6.93 -18.22 -24.80
CA LEU A 173 -8.26 -18.80 -24.58
C LEU A 173 -8.28 -20.32 -24.78
N LYS A 174 -7.50 -20.85 -25.71
CA LYS A 174 -7.36 -22.30 -25.98
C LYS A 174 -6.77 -23.10 -24.81
N GLU A 175 -6.14 -22.45 -23.84
CA GLU A 175 -5.51 -23.06 -22.67
C GLU A 175 -6.37 -22.94 -21.40
N VAL A 176 -7.56 -22.35 -21.54
CA VAL A 176 -8.54 -22.30 -20.45
C VAL A 176 -9.22 -23.67 -20.36
N PRO A 177 -9.23 -24.33 -19.17
CA PRO A 177 -9.89 -25.63 -18.98
C PRO A 177 -11.37 -25.61 -19.29
#